data_288bc9b78ed03a056488809a9f64cb15
#
_entry.id   288bc9b78ed03a056488809a9f64cb15
#
_cell.length_a   1.000
_cell.length_b   1.000
_cell.length_c   1.000
_cell.angle_alpha   90.00
_cell.angle_beta   90.00
_cell.angle_gamma   90.00
#
_symmetry.space_group_name_H-M   'P 1'
#
loop_
_entity.id
_entity.type
_entity.pdbx_description
1 polymer ?
#
loop_
_entity_poly.entity_id
_entity_poly.type
_entity_poly.pdbx_seq_one_letter_code
_entity_poly.pdbx_strand_id
1 'polypeptide(L)'
;MAAVCCLSAKAQEKELPTMGWSSWNTFALNISDSIIMRQADVMASTPLKDAGYKYINIDDGYFGGRDPKTGQLLIHPVRFPRGLKGVVDHIHGLGLKAGIYSDAGANTCGNYYGGDTIANNVGLYRYDQQDCNFFFKELDFDFIKVDFCGGDAPQNRQRYCLDPKERYTAIYKAMEKTGKKGLRLNVCRWDYPGTWVHDVATSWRMSVDINCSWPSVRGIIDQSLYLSAYCYDGRYNDMDMLEVGRTLTPEEDRTHFGMWCIMASPLLIGCDMSTLTPQTMNLLCNKELIALNQDPLMLQAYVAKYDNTDSTYVFVKDIETLEGTTRAIALYNPTESTKTVSIDYADLQLVGVTQVRDLYEHKDLVVTGKKAKKSAKANAAFTGATLSREVPAHGCRIYKITADKRIERNLYEAETAYLSSYQELSNPWALFTGTYQKDNNCSGGAKAILLGKRAVNDLQWRNVYSHEGGDYEITIRCNSKPGVQSQISWGHPRKDGQHFFINVNGGVGEVVFANTNGKWGEVTTKIHLEKGNNIVRLYHDRDELPEIDCMTLKKL
;
A
#
# COMPACT_ATOMS: atom_id res chain seq x y z
N MET A 1 -17.82 5.78 -42.24
CA MET A 1 -17.21 4.62 -41.54
C MET A 1 -16.00 5.14 -40.77
N ALA A 2 -16.16 5.41 -39.49
CA ALA A 2 -15.07 5.79 -38.61
C ALA A 2 -14.50 4.50 -37.98
N ALA A 3 -13.26 4.17 -38.30
CA ALA A 3 -12.56 3.04 -37.71
C ALA A 3 -12.25 3.39 -36.23
N VAL A 4 -12.94 2.71 -35.33
CA VAL A 4 -12.58 2.71 -33.89
C VAL A 4 -11.33 1.86 -33.77
N CYS A 5 -10.16 2.50 -33.64
CA CYS A 5 -8.95 1.83 -33.19
C CYS A 5 -9.11 1.46 -31.71
N CYS A 6 -9.54 0.22 -31.45
CA CYS A 6 -9.35 -0.40 -30.13
C CYS A 6 -7.86 -0.60 -29.92
N LEU A 7 -7.22 0.34 -29.21
CA LEU A 7 -5.94 0.09 -28.57
C LEU A 7 -6.19 -0.95 -27.48
N SER A 8 -5.90 -2.22 -27.77
CA SER A 8 -5.80 -3.24 -26.75
C SER A 8 -4.63 -2.87 -25.85
N ALA A 9 -4.91 -2.27 -24.68
CA ALA A 9 -3.94 -2.22 -23.62
C ALA A 9 -3.52 -3.67 -23.34
N LYS A 10 -2.25 -4.01 -23.62
CA LYS A 10 -1.70 -5.30 -23.19
C LYS A 10 -1.81 -5.30 -21.67
N ALA A 11 -2.58 -6.22 -21.12
CA ALA A 11 -2.63 -6.45 -19.69
C ALA A 11 -1.19 -6.62 -19.19
N GLN A 12 -0.75 -5.69 -18.35
CA GLN A 12 0.56 -5.78 -17.72
C GLN A 12 0.55 -7.01 -16.82
N GLU A 13 1.60 -7.82 -16.86
CA GLU A 13 1.69 -9.02 -16.05
C GLU A 13 1.55 -8.66 -14.57
N LYS A 14 0.62 -9.31 -13.86
CA LYS A 14 0.39 -9.09 -12.44
C LYS A 14 1.57 -9.66 -11.66
N GLU A 15 2.24 -8.82 -10.89
CA GLU A 15 3.42 -9.21 -10.13
C GLU A 15 3.17 -9.13 -8.62
N LEU A 16 3.68 -10.10 -7.87
CA LEU A 16 3.65 -10.11 -6.41
C LEU A 16 4.58 -9.02 -5.83
N PRO A 17 4.40 -8.59 -4.56
CA PRO A 17 5.24 -7.59 -3.93
C PRO A 17 6.73 -7.92 -4.03
N THR A 18 7.56 -6.90 -4.22
CA THR A 18 9.01 -7.07 -4.32
C THR A 18 9.58 -7.57 -2.99
N MET A 19 10.38 -8.63 -3.04
CA MET A 19 11.16 -9.13 -1.90
C MET A 19 12.65 -9.04 -2.20
N GLY A 20 13.41 -8.42 -1.31
CA GLY A 20 14.84 -8.23 -1.53
C GLY A 20 15.54 -7.51 -0.39
N TRP A 21 16.64 -6.85 -0.73
CA TRP A 21 17.46 -6.03 0.13
C TRP A 21 17.76 -4.69 -0.55
N SER A 22 17.92 -3.62 0.22
CA SER A 22 18.34 -2.33 -0.29
C SER A 22 19.43 -1.72 0.61
N SER A 23 20.38 -1.00 0.01
CA SER A 23 21.60 -0.58 0.69
C SER A 23 21.43 0.62 1.62
N TRP A 24 20.36 1.44 1.46
CA TRP A 24 20.30 2.78 2.05
C TRP A 24 20.36 2.81 3.58
N ASN A 25 19.44 2.09 4.26
CA ASN A 25 19.23 2.29 5.70
C ASN A 25 20.43 1.92 6.57
N THR A 26 21.28 0.99 6.11
CA THR A 26 22.51 0.62 6.84
C THR A 26 23.74 1.33 6.32
N PHE A 27 23.88 1.47 5.01
CA PHE A 27 25.14 1.91 4.40
C PHE A 27 25.09 3.36 3.91
N ALA A 28 23.91 3.93 3.69
CA ALA A 28 23.71 5.25 3.08
C ALA A 28 24.62 5.41 1.84
N LEU A 29 25.45 6.45 1.77
CA LEU A 29 26.42 6.68 0.71
C LEU A 29 27.69 5.82 0.81
N ASN A 30 27.90 5.08 1.92
CA ASN A 30 29.10 4.27 2.16
C ASN A 30 28.99 2.88 1.56
N ILE A 31 28.60 2.81 0.30
CA ILE A 31 28.49 1.58 -0.48
C ILE A 31 29.73 1.37 -1.37
N SER A 32 29.93 0.12 -1.76
CA SER A 32 30.96 -0.27 -2.74
C SER A 32 30.53 -1.54 -3.47
N ASP A 33 31.22 -1.83 -4.59
CA ASP A 33 31.02 -3.09 -5.31
C ASP A 33 31.16 -4.31 -4.39
N SER A 34 32.16 -4.31 -3.50
CA SER A 34 32.40 -5.41 -2.56
C SER A 34 31.31 -5.56 -1.49
N ILE A 35 30.73 -4.46 -1.00
CA ILE A 35 29.60 -4.51 -0.07
C ILE A 35 28.37 -5.11 -0.76
N ILE A 36 28.03 -4.61 -1.95
CA ILE A 36 26.85 -5.09 -2.69
C ILE A 36 26.99 -6.57 -3.04
N MET A 37 28.14 -7.00 -3.56
CA MET A 37 28.39 -8.41 -3.89
C MET A 37 28.33 -9.30 -2.65
N ARG A 38 28.89 -8.86 -1.51
CA ARG A 38 28.77 -9.59 -0.23
C ARG A 38 27.31 -9.77 0.21
N GLN A 39 26.48 -8.74 0.10
CA GLN A 39 25.07 -8.86 0.43
C GLN A 39 24.34 -9.84 -0.50
N ALA A 40 24.68 -9.84 -1.80
CA ALA A 40 24.15 -10.82 -2.74
C ALA A 40 24.58 -12.26 -2.39
N ASP A 41 25.85 -12.47 -2.02
CA ASP A 41 26.35 -13.76 -1.60
C ASP A 41 25.66 -14.27 -0.33
N VAL A 42 25.44 -13.39 0.66
CA VAL A 42 24.72 -13.73 1.89
C VAL A 42 23.27 -14.12 1.56
N MET A 43 22.56 -13.35 0.75
CA MET A 43 21.19 -13.70 0.35
C MET A 43 21.13 -15.06 -0.34
N ALA A 44 22.09 -15.33 -1.25
CA ALA A 44 22.11 -16.56 -2.03
C ALA A 44 22.50 -17.82 -1.20
N SER A 45 23.34 -17.64 -0.17
CA SER A 45 23.87 -18.75 0.65
C SER A 45 23.10 -19.02 1.94
N THR A 46 22.08 -18.18 2.25
CA THR A 46 21.24 -18.32 3.44
C THR A 46 19.80 -18.69 3.07
N PRO A 47 18.93 -19.05 4.03
CA PRO A 47 17.53 -19.36 3.75
C PRO A 47 16.71 -18.25 3.11
N LEU A 48 17.21 -17.00 3.06
CA LEU A 48 16.51 -15.84 2.49
C LEU A 48 16.08 -16.05 1.03
N LYS A 49 16.99 -16.56 0.18
CA LYS A 49 16.66 -16.84 -1.23
C LYS A 49 15.53 -17.86 -1.35
N ASP A 50 15.58 -18.95 -0.58
CA ASP A 50 14.54 -19.99 -0.58
C ASP A 50 13.21 -19.50 0.04
N ALA A 51 13.27 -18.47 0.89
CA ALA A 51 12.09 -17.80 1.42
C ALA A 51 11.43 -16.85 0.40
N GLY A 52 12.11 -16.52 -0.72
CA GLY A 52 11.56 -15.72 -1.80
C GLY A 52 12.24 -14.36 -2.03
N TYR A 53 13.26 -13.98 -1.24
CA TYR A 53 14.02 -12.75 -1.48
C TYR A 53 14.86 -12.90 -2.74
N LYS A 54 14.73 -11.92 -3.67
CA LYS A 54 15.32 -12.03 -5.01
C LYS A 54 16.09 -10.80 -5.44
N TYR A 55 15.73 -9.61 -4.93
CA TYR A 55 16.29 -8.35 -5.40
C TYR A 55 17.43 -7.89 -4.50
N ILE A 56 18.52 -7.45 -5.13
CA ILE A 56 19.63 -6.71 -4.51
C ILE A 56 19.61 -5.31 -5.09
N ASN A 57 19.14 -4.33 -4.32
CA ASN A 57 18.97 -2.96 -4.77
C ASN A 57 20.13 -2.08 -4.30
N ILE A 58 20.81 -1.48 -5.26
CA ILE A 58 21.83 -0.46 -5.04
C ILE A 58 21.10 0.88 -4.94
N ASP A 59 21.07 1.48 -3.76
CA ASP A 59 20.50 2.80 -3.53
C ASP A 59 21.52 3.90 -3.89
N ASP A 60 21.34 5.17 -3.47
CA ASP A 60 22.21 6.29 -3.78
C ASP A 60 23.67 6.05 -3.33
N GLY A 61 24.60 6.75 -3.96
CA GLY A 61 26.04 6.67 -3.64
C GLY A 61 26.93 6.07 -4.72
N TYR A 62 26.39 5.59 -5.83
CA TYR A 62 27.18 5.00 -6.92
C TYR A 62 27.54 5.99 -8.04
N PHE A 63 27.01 7.19 -8.03
CA PHE A 63 27.19 8.20 -9.07
C PHE A 63 28.59 8.83 -9.05
N GLY A 64 29.17 9.01 -10.25
CA GLY A 64 30.44 9.71 -10.48
C GLY A 64 30.28 11.00 -11.30
N GLY A 65 29.05 11.53 -11.40
CA GLY A 65 28.71 12.69 -12.23
C GLY A 65 28.28 12.29 -13.64
N ARG A 66 28.43 13.22 -14.58
CA ARG A 66 28.16 13.00 -16.02
C ARG A 66 29.33 13.43 -16.88
N ASP A 67 29.54 12.71 -17.97
CA ASP A 67 30.46 13.13 -19.02
C ASP A 67 29.98 14.46 -19.63
N PRO A 68 30.81 15.51 -19.64
CA PRO A 68 30.39 16.84 -20.06
C PRO A 68 30.10 16.96 -21.56
N LYS A 69 30.56 16.00 -22.38
CA LYS A 69 30.36 16.02 -23.83
C LYS A 69 29.15 15.22 -24.26
N THR A 70 28.93 14.09 -23.62
CA THR A 70 27.87 13.13 -24.03
C THR A 70 26.65 13.14 -23.11
N GLY A 71 26.77 13.66 -21.88
CA GLY A 71 25.77 13.59 -20.85
C GLY A 71 25.65 12.19 -20.20
N GLN A 72 26.49 11.22 -20.61
CA GLN A 72 26.46 9.86 -20.06
C GLN A 72 26.76 9.85 -18.56
N LEU A 73 25.98 9.09 -17.79
CA LEU A 73 26.26 8.84 -16.38
C LEU A 73 27.63 8.18 -16.21
N LEU A 74 28.39 8.70 -15.26
CA LEU A 74 29.64 8.13 -14.80
C LEU A 74 29.44 7.43 -13.46
N ILE A 75 30.12 6.31 -13.28
CA ILE A 75 30.08 5.53 -12.05
C ILE A 75 31.19 5.99 -11.12
N HIS A 76 30.92 6.02 -9.81
CA HIS A 76 31.86 6.51 -8.80
C HIS A 76 33.16 5.69 -8.82
N PRO A 77 34.31 6.31 -9.14
CA PRO A 77 35.54 5.58 -9.48
C PRO A 77 36.20 4.87 -8.28
N VAL A 78 35.90 5.33 -7.05
CA VAL A 78 36.46 4.73 -5.82
C VAL A 78 35.51 3.66 -5.25
N ARG A 79 34.22 3.94 -5.22
CA ARG A 79 33.22 3.00 -4.66
C ARG A 79 32.98 1.82 -5.60
N PHE A 80 33.00 2.05 -6.90
CA PHE A 80 32.79 1.05 -7.96
C PHE A 80 33.88 1.11 -9.01
N PRO A 81 35.13 0.78 -8.67
CA PRO A 81 36.30 0.96 -9.57
C PRO A 81 36.20 0.10 -10.84
N ARG A 82 35.43 -0.97 -10.82
CA ARG A 82 35.17 -1.87 -11.97
C ARG A 82 33.84 -1.58 -12.68
N GLY A 83 33.14 -0.48 -12.31
CA GLY A 83 31.81 -0.15 -12.79
C GLY A 83 30.73 -1.05 -12.21
N LEU A 84 29.48 -0.88 -12.68
CA LEU A 84 28.33 -1.63 -12.16
C LEU A 84 28.08 -2.94 -12.89
N LYS A 85 28.53 -3.10 -14.15
CA LYS A 85 28.21 -4.30 -14.95
C LYS A 85 28.67 -5.59 -14.27
N GLY A 86 29.88 -5.61 -13.72
CA GLY A 86 30.40 -6.78 -13.00
C GLY A 86 29.62 -7.11 -11.73
N VAL A 87 29.06 -6.10 -11.06
CA VAL A 87 28.18 -6.28 -9.88
C VAL A 87 26.84 -6.90 -10.30
N VAL A 88 26.22 -6.39 -11.36
CA VAL A 88 24.96 -6.91 -11.91
C VAL A 88 25.14 -8.35 -12.38
N ASP A 89 26.22 -8.65 -13.11
CA ASP A 89 26.52 -10.01 -13.58
C ASP A 89 26.73 -10.99 -12.41
N HIS A 90 27.37 -10.54 -11.33
CA HIS A 90 27.51 -11.34 -10.09
C HIS A 90 26.15 -11.65 -9.47
N ILE A 91 25.30 -10.63 -9.30
CA ILE A 91 23.94 -10.79 -8.75
C ILE A 91 23.13 -11.78 -9.61
N HIS A 92 23.13 -11.61 -10.92
CA HIS A 92 22.45 -12.51 -11.86
C HIS A 92 23.03 -13.92 -11.85
N GLY A 93 24.36 -14.06 -11.73
CA GLY A 93 25.07 -15.34 -11.61
C GLY A 93 24.62 -16.16 -10.38
N LEU A 94 24.16 -15.49 -9.32
CA LEU A 94 23.57 -16.11 -8.12
C LEU A 94 22.07 -16.46 -8.30
N GLY A 95 21.47 -16.15 -9.47
CA GLY A 95 20.06 -16.32 -9.74
C GLY A 95 19.19 -15.31 -9.01
N LEU A 96 19.74 -14.15 -8.66
CA LEU A 96 19.06 -13.01 -8.07
C LEU A 96 18.78 -11.95 -9.14
N LYS A 97 18.09 -10.87 -8.78
CA LYS A 97 17.75 -9.72 -9.62
C LYS A 97 18.44 -8.47 -9.08
N ALA A 98 18.88 -7.58 -9.98
CA ALA A 98 19.57 -6.36 -9.64
C ALA A 98 18.64 -5.15 -9.71
N GLY A 99 18.63 -4.30 -8.69
CA GLY A 99 17.94 -3.03 -8.67
C GLY A 99 18.87 -1.85 -8.55
N ILE A 100 18.42 -0.69 -9.02
CA ILE A 100 19.15 0.56 -9.02
C ILE A 100 18.29 1.70 -8.48
N TYR A 101 18.90 2.80 -8.13
CA TYR A 101 18.28 4.02 -7.64
C TYR A 101 18.50 5.17 -8.62
N SER A 102 17.57 6.13 -8.68
CA SER A 102 17.76 7.43 -9.29
C SER A 102 16.80 8.47 -8.71
N ASP A 103 16.80 9.68 -9.27
CA ASP A 103 15.91 10.77 -8.91
C ASP A 103 15.19 11.31 -10.16
N ALA A 104 13.91 11.65 -10.03
CA ALA A 104 13.11 12.17 -11.13
C ALA A 104 13.49 13.61 -11.55
N GLY A 105 14.23 14.32 -10.70
CA GLY A 105 14.71 15.66 -10.94
C GLY A 105 16.16 15.72 -11.43
N ALA A 106 16.87 16.79 -11.07
CA ALA A 106 18.22 17.07 -11.55
C ALA A 106 19.31 16.37 -10.71
N ASN A 107 19.14 16.28 -9.40
CA ASN A 107 20.10 15.69 -8.47
C ASN A 107 19.39 14.76 -7.50
N THR A 108 20.15 13.89 -6.86
CA THR A 108 19.69 12.91 -5.89
C THR A 108 19.66 13.46 -4.46
N CYS A 109 18.98 12.73 -3.57
CA CYS A 109 18.94 13.06 -2.14
C CYS A 109 20.33 13.03 -1.52
N GLY A 110 21.20 12.11 -1.91
CA GLY A 110 22.59 12.04 -1.45
C GLY A 110 23.41 13.27 -1.83
N ASN A 111 23.16 13.88 -2.98
CA ASN A 111 23.78 15.15 -3.34
C ASN A 111 23.27 16.31 -2.48
N TYR A 112 21.95 16.40 -2.25
CA TYR A 112 21.37 17.51 -1.49
C TYR A 112 21.61 17.42 0.01
N TYR A 113 21.50 16.23 0.59
CA TYR A 113 21.52 16.00 2.02
C TYR A 113 22.74 15.19 2.51
N GLY A 114 23.27 14.30 1.68
CA GLY A 114 24.38 13.41 2.03
C GLY A 114 25.76 13.99 1.78
N GLY A 115 25.86 15.17 1.16
CA GLY A 115 27.15 15.81 0.84
C GLY A 115 27.93 15.14 -0.30
N ASP A 116 27.27 14.31 -1.13
CA ASP A 116 27.92 13.67 -2.30
C ASP A 116 28.07 14.65 -3.45
N THR A 117 29.13 15.46 -3.38
CA THR A 117 29.39 16.55 -4.33
C THR A 117 29.79 16.07 -5.73
N ILE A 118 30.32 14.86 -5.88
CA ILE A 118 30.63 14.26 -7.18
C ILE A 118 29.35 13.89 -7.95
N ALA A 119 28.29 13.55 -7.25
CA ALA A 119 26.97 13.20 -7.80
C ALA A 119 26.18 14.47 -8.21
N ASN A 120 26.76 15.30 -9.08
CA ASN A 120 26.11 16.51 -9.57
C ASN A 120 25.44 16.27 -10.93
N ASN A 121 24.19 16.74 -11.08
CA ASN A 121 23.38 16.62 -12.30
C ASN A 121 23.17 15.16 -12.75
N VAL A 122 22.99 14.23 -11.79
CA VAL A 122 22.91 12.79 -12.06
C VAL A 122 21.48 12.26 -12.11
N GLY A 123 20.46 13.07 -11.74
CA GLY A 123 19.07 12.68 -11.84
C GLY A 123 18.59 12.52 -13.29
N LEU A 124 17.44 11.86 -13.46
CA LEU A 124 16.88 11.49 -14.77
C LEU A 124 16.38 12.68 -15.59
N TYR A 125 16.10 13.83 -14.95
CA TYR A 125 15.54 14.99 -15.64
C TYR A 125 16.40 15.43 -16.82
N ARG A 126 15.81 15.43 -18.03
CA ARG A 126 16.43 15.67 -19.34
C ARG A 126 17.26 14.51 -19.92
N TYR A 127 17.47 13.43 -19.17
CA TYR A 127 18.27 12.28 -19.59
C TYR A 127 17.47 10.96 -19.55
N ASP A 128 16.15 11.01 -19.37
CA ASP A 128 15.28 9.84 -19.12
C ASP A 128 15.60 8.66 -20.04
N GLN A 129 15.62 8.88 -21.36
CA GLN A 129 15.83 7.78 -22.31
C GLN A 129 17.27 7.29 -22.33
N GLN A 130 18.24 8.20 -22.20
CA GLN A 130 19.66 7.84 -22.19
C GLN A 130 19.98 6.98 -20.97
N ASP A 131 19.54 7.41 -19.80
CA ASP A 131 19.83 6.72 -18.55
C ASP A 131 19.04 5.40 -18.42
N CYS A 132 17.78 5.35 -18.89
CA CYS A 132 17.03 4.10 -18.96
C CYS A 132 17.71 3.08 -19.90
N ASN A 133 18.26 3.51 -21.04
CA ASN A 133 19.04 2.62 -21.89
C ASN A 133 20.30 2.12 -21.18
N PHE A 134 21.01 3.01 -20.49
CA PHE A 134 22.19 2.65 -19.71
C PHE A 134 21.87 1.64 -18.62
N PHE A 135 20.86 1.90 -17.80
CA PHE A 135 20.48 0.99 -16.70
C PHE A 135 19.93 -0.35 -17.21
N PHE A 136 19.03 -0.35 -18.18
CA PHE A 136 18.21 -1.53 -18.50
C PHE A 136 18.70 -2.31 -19.73
N LYS A 137 19.42 -1.67 -20.67
CA LYS A 137 19.98 -2.36 -21.83
C LYS A 137 21.45 -2.67 -21.67
N GLU A 138 22.25 -1.71 -21.17
CA GLU A 138 23.70 -1.88 -21.09
C GLU A 138 24.10 -2.61 -19.82
N LEU A 139 23.54 -2.19 -18.66
CA LEU A 139 23.86 -2.77 -17.35
C LEU A 139 22.95 -3.93 -16.95
N ASP A 140 21.74 -4.03 -17.53
CA ASP A 140 20.79 -5.11 -17.35
C ASP A 140 20.08 -5.14 -15.98
N PHE A 141 19.83 -4.00 -15.34
CA PHE A 141 19.04 -3.92 -14.11
C PHE A 141 17.57 -4.32 -14.32
N ASP A 142 16.91 -4.82 -13.26
CA ASP A 142 15.52 -5.34 -13.27
C ASP A 142 14.53 -4.46 -12.51
N PHE A 143 15.02 -3.55 -11.68
CA PHE A 143 14.23 -2.71 -10.78
C PHE A 143 14.86 -1.33 -10.68
N ILE A 144 14.03 -0.30 -10.51
CA ILE A 144 14.49 1.04 -10.18
C ILE A 144 13.59 1.68 -9.12
N LYS A 145 14.20 2.25 -8.06
CA LYS A 145 13.60 3.22 -7.15
C LYS A 145 13.91 4.62 -7.66
N VAL A 146 12.92 5.49 -7.75
CA VAL A 146 13.10 6.85 -8.21
C VAL A 146 12.54 7.83 -7.18
N ASP A 147 13.43 8.60 -6.58
CA ASP A 147 13.11 9.68 -5.64
C ASP A 147 12.69 10.97 -6.36
N PHE A 148 12.37 12.00 -5.61
CA PHE A 148 11.91 13.30 -6.13
C PHE A 148 12.63 14.51 -5.51
N CYS A 149 13.78 14.32 -4.85
CA CYS A 149 14.55 15.40 -4.23
C CYS A 149 14.90 16.50 -5.23
N GLY A 150 15.28 16.12 -6.43
CA GLY A 150 15.64 17.03 -7.51
C GLY A 150 14.48 17.65 -8.26
N GLY A 151 13.25 17.20 -8.01
CA GLY A 151 12.03 17.69 -8.66
C GLY A 151 11.30 18.76 -7.86
N ASP A 152 11.47 18.79 -6.54
CA ASP A 152 10.74 19.68 -5.63
C ASP A 152 11.51 20.99 -5.36
N ALA A 153 10.90 22.13 -5.68
CA ALA A 153 11.53 23.45 -5.63
C ALA A 153 12.15 23.85 -4.27
N PRO A 154 11.57 23.55 -3.11
CA PRO A 154 12.20 23.85 -1.83
C PRO A 154 13.51 23.10 -1.59
N GLN A 155 13.67 21.94 -2.22
CA GLN A 155 14.74 21.00 -1.95
C GLN A 155 15.88 21.09 -2.98
N ASN A 156 15.58 21.44 -4.22
CA ASN A 156 16.62 21.49 -5.27
C ASN A 156 17.23 22.89 -5.46
N ARG A 157 18.55 22.94 -5.65
CA ARG A 157 19.29 24.20 -5.83
C ARG A 157 18.89 24.96 -7.10
N GLN A 158 18.42 24.25 -8.11
CA GLN A 158 17.96 24.79 -9.38
C GLN A 158 16.54 25.37 -9.27
N ARG A 159 15.85 25.14 -8.17
CA ARG A 159 14.48 25.53 -7.90
C ARG A 159 13.47 25.06 -8.95
N TYR A 160 13.69 23.87 -9.49
CA TYR A 160 12.70 23.23 -10.36
C TYR A 160 11.48 22.85 -9.52
N CYS A 161 10.31 23.23 -9.99
CA CYS A 161 9.02 22.80 -9.49
C CYS A 161 8.41 21.89 -10.57
N LEU A 162 8.86 20.64 -10.60
CA LEU A 162 8.43 19.68 -11.62
C LEU A 162 7.10 19.04 -11.21
N ASP A 163 6.25 18.75 -12.18
CA ASP A 163 5.04 17.98 -11.93
C ASP A 163 5.39 16.48 -11.75
N PRO A 164 5.04 15.86 -10.61
CA PRO A 164 5.37 14.46 -10.36
C PRO A 164 4.76 13.49 -11.36
N LYS A 165 3.48 13.68 -11.70
CA LYS A 165 2.77 12.83 -12.65
C LYS A 165 3.43 12.86 -14.03
N GLU A 166 3.75 14.05 -14.52
CA GLU A 166 4.45 14.20 -15.79
C GLU A 166 5.84 13.54 -15.75
N ARG A 167 6.60 13.76 -14.67
CA ARG A 167 7.95 13.22 -14.53
C ARG A 167 7.97 11.69 -14.48
N TYR A 168 7.20 11.09 -13.59
CA TYR A 168 7.18 9.64 -13.49
C TYR A 168 6.56 8.97 -14.72
N THR A 169 5.59 9.62 -15.38
CA THR A 169 5.07 9.15 -16.68
C THR A 169 6.14 9.19 -17.77
N ALA A 170 6.99 10.23 -17.81
CA ALA A 170 8.09 10.31 -18.78
C ALA A 170 9.14 9.21 -18.53
N ILE A 171 9.49 8.96 -17.28
CA ILE A 171 10.42 7.90 -16.88
C ILE A 171 9.86 6.53 -17.25
N TYR A 172 8.60 6.25 -16.89
CA TYR A 172 7.94 4.99 -17.26
C TYR A 172 7.95 4.74 -18.78
N LYS A 173 7.62 5.76 -19.58
CA LYS A 173 7.68 5.68 -21.05
C LYS A 173 9.10 5.43 -21.57
N ALA A 174 10.12 6.02 -20.93
CA ALA A 174 11.51 5.77 -21.29
C ALA A 174 11.93 4.33 -20.95
N MET A 175 11.48 3.80 -19.80
CA MET A 175 11.68 2.39 -19.45
C MET A 175 11.03 1.44 -20.46
N GLU A 176 9.77 1.67 -20.85
CA GLU A 176 9.08 0.86 -21.86
C GLU A 176 9.83 0.84 -23.21
N LYS A 177 10.34 1.98 -23.66
CA LYS A 177 11.12 2.10 -24.90
C LYS A 177 12.45 1.33 -24.88
N THR A 178 12.92 0.90 -23.71
CA THR A 178 14.10 0.01 -23.64
C THR A 178 13.80 -1.37 -24.23
N GLY A 179 12.54 -1.82 -24.19
CA GLY A 179 12.09 -3.13 -24.63
C GLY A 179 12.34 -4.26 -23.64
N LYS A 180 13.05 -4.01 -22.52
CA LYS A 180 13.26 -5.01 -21.46
C LYS A 180 11.92 -5.28 -20.76
N LYS A 181 11.57 -6.56 -20.56
CA LYS A 181 10.35 -6.99 -19.88
C LYS A 181 10.57 -7.24 -18.39
N GLY A 182 9.49 -7.18 -17.61
CA GLY A 182 9.52 -7.45 -16.17
C GLY A 182 10.26 -6.38 -15.36
N LEU A 183 10.42 -5.16 -15.91
CA LEU A 183 10.98 -4.03 -15.18
C LEU A 183 10.00 -3.56 -14.10
N ARG A 184 10.52 -3.26 -12.92
CA ARG A 184 9.77 -2.70 -11.82
C ARG A 184 10.18 -1.25 -11.57
N LEU A 185 9.19 -0.38 -11.45
CA LEU A 185 9.36 1.02 -11.02
C LEU A 185 8.77 1.18 -9.62
N ASN A 186 9.58 1.66 -8.69
CA ASN A 186 9.16 2.14 -7.39
C ASN A 186 9.21 3.67 -7.37
N VAL A 187 8.06 4.32 -7.16
CA VAL A 187 7.93 5.78 -7.06
C VAL A 187 8.10 6.20 -5.61
N CYS A 188 9.00 7.13 -5.32
CA CYS A 188 9.24 7.59 -3.96
C CYS A 188 9.08 9.12 -3.86
N ARG A 189 8.04 9.55 -3.13
CA ARG A 189 7.74 10.95 -2.85
C ARG A 189 7.46 11.25 -1.38
N TRP A 190 7.68 10.29 -0.50
CA TRP A 190 7.48 10.40 0.96
C TRP A 190 6.03 10.68 1.38
N ASP A 191 5.09 10.51 0.46
CA ASP A 191 3.65 10.59 0.65
C ASP A 191 2.96 9.78 -0.46
N TYR A 192 1.66 9.44 -0.30
CA TYR A 192 0.89 8.81 -1.36
C TYR A 192 0.86 9.73 -2.59
N PRO A 193 1.35 9.29 -3.76
CA PRO A 193 1.60 10.21 -4.88
C PRO A 193 0.34 10.72 -5.61
N GLY A 194 -0.80 10.07 -5.38
CA GLY A 194 -2.03 10.27 -6.13
C GLY A 194 -2.41 9.03 -6.95
N THR A 195 -3.68 8.92 -7.35
CA THR A 195 -4.23 7.73 -8.02
C THR A 195 -3.59 7.42 -9.37
N TRP A 196 -2.97 8.40 -10.02
CA TRP A 196 -2.24 8.25 -11.28
C TRP A 196 -1.04 7.30 -11.20
N VAL A 197 -0.49 7.11 -10.00
CA VAL A 197 0.73 6.30 -9.81
C VAL A 197 0.49 4.83 -10.18
N HIS A 198 -0.74 4.36 -10.05
CA HIS A 198 -1.15 3.02 -10.42
C HIS A 198 -0.90 2.70 -11.91
N ASP A 199 -0.94 3.71 -12.79
CA ASP A 199 -0.76 3.53 -14.24
C ASP A 199 0.71 3.37 -14.64
N VAL A 200 1.66 3.77 -13.78
CA VAL A 200 3.08 3.86 -14.15
C VAL A 200 4.00 3.02 -13.26
N ALA A 201 3.62 2.77 -12.00
CA ALA A 201 4.50 2.13 -11.03
C ALA A 201 4.04 0.73 -10.63
N THR A 202 4.99 -0.11 -10.21
CA THR A 202 4.73 -1.41 -9.57
C THR A 202 4.43 -1.23 -8.09
N SER A 203 5.11 -0.27 -7.45
CA SER A 203 4.92 0.11 -6.06
C SER A 203 5.27 1.59 -5.86
N TRP A 204 4.78 2.17 -4.79
CA TRP A 204 5.03 3.57 -4.45
C TRP A 204 5.08 3.78 -2.96
N ARG A 205 6.07 4.55 -2.51
CA ARG A 205 6.17 5.01 -1.13
C ARG A 205 4.92 5.82 -0.78
N MET A 206 4.31 5.48 0.35
CA MET A 206 3.08 6.11 0.81
C MET A 206 3.29 6.92 2.10
N SER A 207 4.52 7.00 2.58
CA SER A 207 4.90 7.64 3.84
C SER A 207 6.28 8.31 3.76
N VAL A 208 6.61 9.11 4.75
CA VAL A 208 7.98 9.58 5.03
C VAL A 208 8.93 8.40 5.22
N ASP A 209 10.24 8.67 5.18
CA ASP A 209 11.26 7.63 5.35
C ASP A 209 11.19 6.98 6.73
N ILE A 210 11.34 5.64 6.72
CA ILE A 210 11.44 4.88 7.94
C ILE A 210 12.81 5.07 8.60
N ASN A 211 12.80 5.08 9.92
CA ASN A 211 14.01 4.89 10.72
C ASN A 211 13.81 3.77 11.74
N CYS A 212 14.91 3.28 12.30
CA CYS A 212 14.89 2.15 13.22
C CYS A 212 14.41 2.55 14.63
N SER A 213 13.15 2.98 14.72
CA SER A 213 12.47 3.31 15.97
C SER A 213 10.99 2.93 15.92
N TRP A 214 10.41 2.55 17.06
CA TRP A 214 8.99 2.23 17.13
C TRP A 214 8.08 3.40 16.67
N PRO A 215 8.29 4.65 17.07
CA PRO A 215 7.47 5.76 16.60
C PRO A 215 7.43 5.88 15.06
N SER A 216 8.54 5.57 14.38
CA SER A 216 8.60 5.56 12.92
C SER A 216 7.79 4.41 12.32
N VAL A 217 8.00 3.19 12.80
CA VAL A 217 7.23 2.00 12.36
C VAL A 217 5.74 2.21 12.57
N ARG A 218 5.34 2.64 13.78
CA ARG A 218 3.95 2.96 14.11
C ARG A 218 3.39 4.05 13.21
N GLY A 219 4.12 5.14 13.01
CA GLY A 219 3.69 6.26 12.16
C GLY A 219 3.42 5.86 10.73
N ILE A 220 4.19 4.93 10.17
CA ILE A 220 3.98 4.38 8.82
C ILE A 220 2.74 3.46 8.79
N ILE A 221 2.55 2.61 9.80
CA ILE A 221 1.33 1.81 9.93
C ILE A 221 0.11 2.73 9.99
N ASP A 222 0.16 3.80 10.78
CA ASP A 222 -0.92 4.78 10.91
C ASP A 222 -1.25 5.49 9.58
N GLN A 223 -0.26 5.78 8.74
CA GLN A 223 -0.44 6.35 7.41
C GLN A 223 -1.05 5.34 6.42
N SER A 224 -0.85 4.04 6.63
CA SER A 224 -1.35 2.99 5.75
C SER A 224 -2.80 2.57 6.00
N LEU A 225 -3.42 2.99 7.12
CA LEU A 225 -4.72 2.52 7.61
C LEU A 225 -5.83 2.58 6.54
N TYR A 226 -5.84 3.63 5.72
CA TYR A 226 -6.92 3.91 4.78
C TYR A 226 -6.53 3.71 3.31
N LEU A 227 -5.38 3.04 3.04
CA LEU A 227 -4.85 2.89 1.68
C LEU A 227 -5.13 1.53 1.04
N SER A 228 -5.92 0.66 1.69
CA SER A 228 -6.19 -0.69 1.18
C SER A 228 -6.85 -0.68 -0.20
N ALA A 229 -7.74 0.28 -0.48
CA ALA A 229 -8.44 0.41 -1.75
C ALA A 229 -7.51 0.75 -2.95
N TYR A 230 -6.28 1.16 -2.68
CA TYR A 230 -5.30 1.54 -3.71
C TYR A 230 -4.29 0.44 -4.03
N CYS A 231 -4.34 -0.69 -3.30
CA CYS A 231 -3.54 -1.87 -3.55
C CYS A 231 -4.37 -2.90 -4.33
N TYR A 232 -4.20 -2.97 -5.64
CA TYR A 232 -4.93 -3.88 -6.53
C TYR A 232 -4.15 -4.12 -7.84
N ASP A 233 -4.50 -5.17 -8.56
CA ASP A 233 -3.93 -5.54 -9.88
C ASP A 233 -2.39 -5.65 -9.93
N GLY A 234 -1.76 -6.12 -8.84
CA GLY A 234 -0.30 -6.26 -8.75
C GLY A 234 0.42 -4.92 -8.61
N ARG A 235 -0.22 -3.95 -7.96
CA ARG A 235 0.31 -2.64 -7.62
C ARG A 235 0.20 -2.41 -6.12
N TYR A 236 1.26 -1.88 -5.48
CA TYR A 236 1.41 -1.95 -4.03
C TYR A 236 1.76 -0.61 -3.40
N ASN A 237 1.13 -0.34 -2.27
CA ASN A 237 1.61 0.65 -1.31
C ASN A 237 2.90 0.13 -0.69
N ASP A 238 3.94 0.94 -0.73
CA ASP A 238 5.26 0.65 -0.17
C ASP A 238 5.41 1.37 1.17
N MET A 239 5.43 0.60 2.25
CA MET A 239 5.60 1.07 3.63
C MET A 239 7.07 1.29 4.00
N ASP A 240 7.97 1.35 3.00
CA ASP A 240 9.42 1.44 3.15
C ASP A 240 10.11 0.15 3.59
N MET A 241 11.42 0.21 3.75
CA MET A 241 12.29 -0.93 4.04
C MET A 241 12.02 -1.53 5.42
N LEU A 242 12.48 -2.77 5.60
CA LEU A 242 12.41 -3.47 6.87
C LEU A 242 13.61 -3.08 7.76
N GLU A 243 13.30 -2.51 8.93
CA GLU A 243 14.26 -2.20 9.99
C GLU A 243 14.52 -3.40 10.94
N VAL A 244 13.96 -4.54 10.63
CA VAL A 244 14.05 -5.79 11.39
C VAL A 244 15.51 -6.22 11.57
N GLY A 245 15.86 -6.56 12.81
CA GLY A 245 17.22 -7.00 13.16
C GLY A 245 18.23 -5.88 13.36
N ARG A 246 17.76 -4.64 13.54
CA ARG A 246 18.61 -3.48 13.87
C ARG A 246 18.48 -3.10 15.35
N THR A 247 17.71 -2.08 15.70
CA THR A 247 17.61 -1.55 17.08
C THR A 247 16.21 -1.66 17.70
N LEU A 248 15.24 -2.22 16.97
CA LEU A 248 13.92 -2.52 17.48
C LEU A 248 13.97 -3.67 18.50
N THR A 249 13.03 -3.70 19.44
CA THR A 249 12.85 -4.85 20.32
C THR A 249 12.35 -6.07 19.52
N PRO A 250 12.51 -7.31 20.04
CA PRO A 250 11.99 -8.50 19.36
C PRO A 250 10.47 -8.46 19.09
N GLU A 251 9.68 -7.85 19.96
CA GLU A 251 8.24 -7.70 19.74
C GLU A 251 7.94 -6.68 18.64
N GLU A 252 8.68 -5.56 18.61
CA GLU A 252 8.56 -4.55 17.55
C GLU A 252 9.03 -5.10 16.19
N ASP A 253 10.12 -5.89 16.14
CA ASP A 253 10.55 -6.61 14.93
C ASP A 253 9.45 -7.54 14.41
N ARG A 254 8.80 -8.31 15.30
CA ARG A 254 7.67 -9.18 14.94
C ARG A 254 6.50 -8.36 14.37
N THR A 255 6.15 -7.28 15.02
CA THR A 255 5.05 -6.40 14.60
C THR A 255 5.37 -5.75 13.25
N HIS A 256 6.57 -5.21 13.11
CA HIS A 256 7.03 -4.59 11.87
C HIS A 256 6.94 -5.57 10.69
N PHE A 257 7.58 -6.74 10.81
CA PHE A 257 7.56 -7.74 9.73
C PHE A 257 6.14 -8.26 9.43
N GLY A 258 5.37 -8.60 10.46
CA GLY A 258 4.02 -9.12 10.29
C GLY A 258 3.06 -8.12 9.66
N MET A 259 3.14 -6.85 10.05
CA MET A 259 2.31 -5.79 9.44
C MET A 259 2.68 -5.57 7.98
N TRP A 260 3.98 -5.50 7.62
CA TRP A 260 4.39 -5.42 6.20
C TRP A 260 3.88 -6.62 5.40
N CYS A 261 3.88 -7.81 6.00
CA CYS A 261 3.35 -9.00 5.34
C CYS A 261 1.84 -8.93 5.08
N ILE A 262 1.02 -8.61 6.09
CA ILE A 262 -0.44 -8.59 5.91
C ILE A 262 -0.89 -7.40 5.07
N MET A 263 -0.14 -6.30 5.08
CA MET A 263 -0.41 -5.11 4.27
C MET A 263 0.07 -5.25 2.82
N ALA A 264 0.66 -6.38 2.43
CA ALA A 264 1.20 -6.62 1.08
C ALA A 264 2.23 -5.56 0.62
N SER A 265 2.98 -4.98 1.56
CA SER A 265 4.07 -4.04 1.26
C SER A 265 5.27 -4.78 0.68
N PRO A 266 6.08 -4.18 -0.20
CA PRO A 266 7.39 -4.71 -0.53
C PRO A 266 8.19 -5.08 0.72
N LEU A 267 8.88 -6.23 0.70
CA LEU A 267 9.73 -6.72 1.79
C LEU A 267 11.19 -6.50 1.42
N LEU A 268 11.70 -5.29 1.65
CA LEU A 268 13.07 -4.89 1.36
C LEU A 268 13.88 -4.80 2.66
N ILE A 269 14.74 -5.79 2.91
CA ILE A 269 15.60 -5.84 4.10
C ILE A 269 16.55 -4.64 4.10
N GLY A 270 16.61 -3.89 5.20
CA GLY A 270 17.44 -2.68 5.35
C GLY A 270 18.69 -2.87 6.21
N CYS A 271 18.87 -4.01 6.88
CA CYS A 271 20.05 -4.29 7.71
C CYS A 271 21.23 -4.87 6.89
N ASP A 272 22.42 -4.94 7.48
CA ASP A 272 23.52 -5.76 6.97
C ASP A 272 23.17 -7.24 7.19
N MET A 273 22.84 -7.95 6.11
CA MET A 273 22.42 -9.36 6.20
C MET A 273 23.53 -10.29 6.73
N SER A 274 24.79 -9.88 6.67
CA SER A 274 25.91 -10.67 7.21
C SER A 274 25.92 -10.72 8.76
N THR A 275 25.16 -9.86 9.41
CA THR A 275 25.08 -9.77 10.89
C THR A 275 23.78 -10.29 11.48
N LEU A 276 22.90 -10.86 10.67
CA LEU A 276 21.60 -11.39 11.11
C LEU A 276 21.77 -12.50 12.16
N THR A 277 21.04 -12.35 13.28
CA THR A 277 20.95 -13.41 14.28
C THR A 277 20.09 -14.57 13.76
N PRO A 278 20.24 -15.80 14.27
CA PRO A 278 19.33 -16.91 13.92
C PRO A 278 17.87 -16.59 14.18
N GLN A 279 17.56 -15.83 15.22
CA GLN A 279 16.19 -15.43 15.56
C GLN A 279 15.61 -14.46 14.52
N THR A 280 16.37 -13.45 14.12
CA THR A 280 15.98 -12.51 13.07
C THR A 280 15.84 -13.21 11.72
N MET A 281 16.78 -14.11 11.39
CA MET A 281 16.71 -14.92 10.18
C MET A 281 15.43 -15.77 10.13
N ASN A 282 15.08 -16.42 11.24
CA ASN A 282 13.85 -17.22 11.33
C ASN A 282 12.59 -16.35 11.13
N LEU A 283 12.57 -15.12 11.67
CA LEU A 283 11.45 -14.20 11.47
C LEU A 283 11.34 -13.79 10.01
N LEU A 284 12.42 -13.33 9.39
CA LEU A 284 12.46 -12.91 7.97
C LEU A 284 12.15 -14.06 7.00
N CYS A 285 12.37 -15.30 7.40
CA CYS A 285 12.06 -16.51 6.62
C CYS A 285 10.76 -17.20 7.04
N ASN A 286 9.89 -16.55 7.82
CA ASN A 286 8.60 -17.11 8.22
C ASN A 286 7.69 -17.27 6.99
N LYS A 287 7.60 -18.50 6.49
CA LYS A 287 6.87 -18.83 5.25
C LYS A 287 5.37 -18.54 5.32
N GLU A 288 4.77 -18.64 6.50
CA GLU A 288 3.33 -18.39 6.66
C GLU A 288 3.00 -16.90 6.62
N LEU A 289 3.84 -16.05 7.20
CA LEU A 289 3.71 -14.59 7.07
C LEU A 289 4.04 -14.12 5.64
N ILE A 290 5.11 -14.66 5.04
CA ILE A 290 5.46 -14.37 3.64
C ILE A 290 4.32 -14.78 2.69
N ALA A 291 3.64 -15.90 2.95
CA ALA A 291 2.49 -16.32 2.13
C ALA A 291 1.33 -15.30 2.15
N LEU A 292 1.16 -14.54 3.24
CA LEU A 292 0.19 -13.43 3.25
C LEU A 292 0.62 -12.27 2.34
N ASN A 293 1.93 -11.97 2.31
CA ASN A 293 2.50 -10.94 1.46
C ASN A 293 2.43 -11.33 -0.01
N GLN A 294 2.72 -12.59 -0.30
CA GLN A 294 2.81 -13.15 -1.65
C GLN A 294 1.49 -13.84 -2.08
N ASP A 295 0.36 -13.47 -1.46
CA ASP A 295 -0.94 -14.04 -1.80
C ASP A 295 -1.39 -13.58 -3.20
N PRO A 296 -1.90 -14.50 -4.06
CA PRO A 296 -2.24 -14.22 -5.46
C PRO A 296 -3.41 -13.24 -5.64
N LEU A 297 -4.22 -12.97 -4.60
CA LEU A 297 -5.24 -11.92 -4.65
C LEU A 297 -4.62 -10.52 -4.62
N MET A 298 -3.37 -10.39 -4.17
CA MET A 298 -2.62 -9.13 -4.15
C MET A 298 -3.35 -8.00 -3.41
N LEU A 299 -4.02 -8.32 -2.31
CA LEU A 299 -4.78 -7.36 -1.51
C LEU A 299 -3.99 -6.88 -0.30
N GLN A 300 -4.16 -5.63 0.05
CA GLN A 300 -3.76 -5.08 1.35
C GLN A 300 -4.87 -5.34 2.37
N ALA A 301 -4.51 -5.62 3.63
CA ALA A 301 -5.47 -5.68 4.72
C ALA A 301 -6.13 -4.31 4.97
N TYR A 302 -7.38 -4.31 5.37
CA TYR A 302 -8.11 -3.11 5.79
C TYR A 302 -8.51 -3.21 7.26
N VAL A 303 -8.80 -2.07 7.88
CA VAL A 303 -9.27 -2.00 9.27
C VAL A 303 -10.70 -2.53 9.34
N ALA A 304 -10.89 -3.68 9.98
CA ALA A 304 -12.21 -4.26 10.24
C ALA A 304 -12.84 -3.73 11.53
N LYS A 305 -12.00 -3.32 12.50
CA LYS A 305 -12.43 -2.74 13.76
C LYS A 305 -11.36 -1.80 14.31
N TYR A 306 -11.79 -0.64 14.75
CA TYR A 306 -11.01 0.26 15.61
C TYR A 306 -11.69 0.35 16.97
N ASP A 307 -10.96 0.10 18.05
CA ASP A 307 -11.41 0.32 19.41
C ASP A 307 -10.83 1.64 19.92
N ASN A 308 -11.68 2.67 19.98
CA ASN A 308 -11.27 4.02 20.37
C ASN A 308 -10.98 4.16 21.86
N THR A 309 -11.43 3.21 22.70
CA THR A 309 -11.17 3.19 24.14
C THR A 309 -9.76 2.71 24.42
N ASP A 310 -9.37 1.64 23.77
CA ASP A 310 -8.06 1.00 23.93
C ASP A 310 -7.05 1.38 22.83
N SER A 311 -7.48 2.15 21.81
CA SER A 311 -6.66 2.55 20.66
C SER A 311 -6.04 1.36 19.93
N THR A 312 -6.78 0.25 19.82
CA THR A 312 -6.34 -0.98 19.17
C THR A 312 -7.08 -1.22 17.86
N TYR A 313 -6.48 -2.03 16.97
CA TYR A 313 -7.02 -2.29 15.64
C TYR A 313 -7.11 -3.77 15.36
N VAL A 314 -8.11 -4.14 14.57
CA VAL A 314 -8.17 -5.45 13.91
C VAL A 314 -8.14 -5.23 12.41
N PHE A 315 -7.10 -5.73 11.77
CA PHE A 315 -7.00 -5.75 10.31
C PHE A 315 -7.47 -7.08 9.76
N VAL A 316 -8.03 -7.06 8.56
CA VAL A 316 -8.49 -8.28 7.88
C VAL A 316 -8.25 -8.18 6.38
N LYS A 317 -7.96 -9.31 5.75
CA LYS A 317 -7.92 -9.44 4.29
C LYS A 317 -8.39 -10.83 3.86
N ASP A 318 -8.94 -10.91 2.65
CA ASP A 318 -9.14 -12.18 1.98
C ASP A 318 -7.79 -12.72 1.49
N ILE A 319 -7.63 -14.03 1.54
CA ILE A 319 -6.48 -14.75 1.04
C ILE A 319 -6.93 -15.98 0.25
N GLU A 320 -6.08 -16.42 -0.69
CA GLU A 320 -6.31 -17.59 -1.54
C GLU A 320 -7.50 -17.40 -2.53
N THR A 321 -8.65 -17.02 -2.04
CA THR A 321 -9.88 -16.84 -2.86
C THR A 321 -10.65 -15.62 -2.37
N LEU A 322 -10.99 -14.70 -3.28
CA LEU A 322 -11.83 -13.54 -2.97
C LEU A 322 -13.19 -14.02 -2.45
N GLU A 323 -13.65 -13.40 -1.35
CA GLU A 323 -14.88 -13.80 -0.62
C GLU A 323 -14.92 -15.29 -0.20
N GLY A 324 -13.72 -15.90 -0.07
CA GLY A 324 -13.57 -17.26 0.44
C GLY A 324 -13.85 -17.40 1.94
N THR A 325 -13.93 -18.63 2.40
CA THR A 325 -14.15 -18.96 3.82
C THR A 325 -12.87 -18.90 4.67
N THR A 326 -11.75 -18.52 4.07
CA THR A 326 -10.46 -18.34 4.75
C THR A 326 -10.04 -16.88 4.70
N ARG A 327 -9.71 -16.30 5.87
CA ARG A 327 -9.23 -14.92 5.99
C ARG A 327 -7.98 -14.83 6.85
N ALA A 328 -7.13 -13.85 6.54
CA ALA A 328 -6.05 -13.44 7.43
C ALA A 328 -6.48 -12.24 8.26
N ILE A 329 -6.09 -12.23 9.54
CA ILE A 329 -6.34 -11.11 10.45
C ILE A 329 -5.08 -10.75 11.23
N ALA A 330 -4.97 -9.46 11.61
CA ALA A 330 -3.98 -8.98 12.56
C ALA A 330 -4.66 -8.25 13.71
N LEU A 331 -4.42 -8.69 14.93
CA LEU A 331 -4.76 -7.99 16.16
C LEU A 331 -3.58 -7.08 16.51
N TYR A 332 -3.74 -5.77 16.45
CA TYR A 332 -2.67 -4.79 16.57
C TYR A 332 -2.87 -3.86 17.76
N ASN A 333 -1.85 -3.77 18.60
CA ASN A 333 -1.79 -2.89 19.75
C ASN A 333 -0.60 -1.91 19.61
N PRO A 334 -0.82 -0.66 19.17
CA PRO A 334 0.23 0.34 19.06
C PRO A 334 0.60 1.02 20.38
N THR A 335 -0.08 0.68 21.50
CA THR A 335 0.04 1.39 22.78
C THR A 335 1.19 0.89 23.63
N GLU A 336 1.53 1.64 24.69
CA GLU A 336 2.64 1.35 25.62
C GLU A 336 2.33 0.28 26.68
N SER A 337 1.15 -0.33 26.62
CA SER A 337 0.72 -1.36 27.60
C SER A 337 0.03 -2.53 26.89
N THR A 338 0.08 -3.71 27.51
CA THR A 338 -0.66 -4.87 27.03
C THR A 338 -2.15 -4.58 27.01
N LYS A 339 -2.83 -4.93 25.90
CA LYS A 339 -4.26 -4.77 25.69
C LYS A 339 -4.91 -6.10 25.31
N THR A 340 -6.18 -6.25 25.65
CA THR A 340 -7.00 -7.33 25.11
C THR A 340 -7.66 -6.84 23.82
N VAL A 341 -7.25 -7.41 22.69
CA VAL A 341 -7.85 -7.09 21.39
C VAL A 341 -8.82 -8.20 20.99
N SER A 342 -10.03 -7.82 20.60
CA SER A 342 -11.10 -8.78 20.29
C SER A 342 -11.95 -8.38 19.10
N ILE A 343 -12.47 -9.40 18.39
CA ILE A 343 -13.41 -9.24 17.29
C ILE A 343 -14.36 -10.45 17.22
N ASP A 344 -15.61 -10.21 16.88
CA ASP A 344 -16.56 -11.27 16.63
C ASP A 344 -16.33 -11.87 15.24
N TYR A 345 -16.45 -13.20 15.11
CA TYR A 345 -16.30 -13.85 13.80
C TYR A 345 -17.36 -13.40 12.79
N ALA A 346 -18.52 -12.97 13.26
CA ALA A 346 -19.56 -12.38 12.41
C ALA A 346 -19.10 -11.06 11.76
N ASP A 347 -18.31 -10.23 12.48
CA ASP A 347 -17.74 -8.99 11.94
C ASP A 347 -16.64 -9.29 10.91
N LEU A 348 -16.05 -10.50 10.96
CA LEU A 348 -15.18 -11.03 9.92
C LEU A 348 -15.95 -11.73 8.80
N GLN A 349 -17.27 -11.69 8.81
CA GLN A 349 -18.19 -12.39 7.90
C GLN A 349 -18.00 -13.93 7.89
N LEU A 350 -17.51 -14.51 8.98
CA LEU A 350 -17.24 -15.95 9.10
C LEU A 350 -18.22 -16.62 10.05
N VAL A 351 -18.82 -17.73 9.62
CA VAL A 351 -19.76 -18.54 10.41
C VAL A 351 -19.28 -19.99 10.44
N GLY A 352 -19.28 -20.59 11.64
CA GLY A 352 -18.78 -21.96 11.82
C GLY A 352 -17.26 -22.04 11.66
N VAL A 353 -16.50 -21.28 12.49
CA VAL A 353 -15.04 -21.31 12.45
C VAL A 353 -14.53 -22.71 12.77
N THR A 354 -13.77 -23.29 11.85
CA THR A 354 -13.22 -24.64 11.92
C THR A 354 -11.74 -24.69 12.25
N GLN A 355 -11.00 -23.60 11.92
CA GLN A 355 -9.56 -23.50 12.20
C GLN A 355 -9.17 -22.06 12.52
N VAL A 356 -8.33 -21.88 13.53
CA VAL A 356 -7.59 -20.65 13.81
C VAL A 356 -6.12 -21.03 13.94
N ARG A 357 -5.28 -20.55 13.03
CA ARG A 357 -3.84 -20.82 12.99
C ARG A 357 -3.05 -19.59 13.35
N ASP A 358 -2.19 -19.69 14.34
CA ASP A 358 -1.20 -18.67 14.69
C ASP A 358 -0.02 -18.73 13.73
N LEU A 359 0.23 -17.66 12.99
CA LEU A 359 1.24 -17.64 11.94
C LEU A 359 2.65 -17.32 12.44
N TYR A 360 2.78 -16.79 13.66
CA TYR A 360 4.09 -16.65 14.30
C TYR A 360 4.54 -17.94 14.99
N GLU A 361 3.60 -18.63 15.65
CA GLU A 361 3.89 -19.83 16.45
C GLU A 361 3.73 -21.12 15.63
N HIS A 362 3.25 -21.04 14.39
CA HIS A 362 2.99 -22.19 13.50
C HIS A 362 2.09 -23.25 14.15
N LYS A 363 1.08 -22.79 14.92
CA LYS A 363 0.20 -23.69 15.72
C LYS A 363 -1.27 -23.46 15.38
N ASP A 364 -2.00 -24.57 15.29
CA ASP A 364 -3.45 -24.53 15.23
C ASP A 364 -4.01 -24.39 16.64
N LEU A 365 -4.73 -23.31 16.89
CA LEU A 365 -5.33 -22.98 18.18
C LEU A 365 -6.77 -23.53 18.30
N VAL A 366 -7.48 -23.62 17.15
CA VAL A 366 -8.78 -24.25 17.02
C VAL A 366 -8.74 -25.22 15.85
N VAL A 367 -9.15 -26.44 16.09
CA VAL A 367 -9.42 -27.45 15.04
C VAL A 367 -10.70 -28.17 15.44
N THR A 368 -11.76 -28.03 14.66
CA THR A 368 -13.02 -28.76 14.87
C THR A 368 -13.12 -29.96 13.92
N GLY A 369 -13.87 -31.00 14.32
CA GLY A 369 -14.10 -32.21 13.52
C GLY A 369 -13.53 -33.49 14.13
N LYS A 370 -13.54 -34.61 13.39
CA LYS A 370 -13.16 -35.94 13.88
C LYS A 370 -11.72 -36.05 14.46
N LYS A 371 -10.83 -35.12 14.16
CA LYS A 371 -9.46 -35.05 14.69
C LYS A 371 -9.37 -34.32 16.05
N ALA A 372 -10.40 -33.59 16.46
CA ALA A 372 -10.40 -32.79 17.70
C ALA A 372 -10.40 -33.65 19.00
N LYS A 373 -10.69 -34.95 18.91
CA LYS A 373 -10.77 -35.85 20.09
C LYS A 373 -9.44 -36.14 20.81
N LYS A 374 -8.31 -35.69 20.26
CA LYS A 374 -6.97 -35.99 20.86
C LYS A 374 -6.14 -34.76 21.27
N SER A 375 -6.54 -33.54 20.92
CA SER A 375 -5.82 -32.33 21.32
C SER A 375 -6.59 -31.62 22.42
N ALA A 376 -6.03 -31.69 23.59
CA ALA A 376 -6.58 -31.17 24.82
C ALA A 376 -6.90 -29.67 24.79
N LYS A 377 -7.87 -29.29 25.62
CA LYS A 377 -8.19 -27.93 26.08
C LYS A 377 -8.06 -26.85 24.99
N ALA A 378 -9.01 -26.84 24.09
CA ALA A 378 -9.25 -25.64 23.29
C ALA A 378 -9.33 -24.44 24.24
N ASN A 379 -8.43 -23.48 24.03
CA ASN A 379 -8.40 -22.26 24.81
C ASN A 379 -9.71 -21.53 24.59
N ALA A 380 -10.47 -21.22 25.65
CA ALA A 380 -11.80 -20.59 25.57
C ALA A 380 -11.82 -19.30 24.73
N ALA A 381 -10.64 -18.63 24.63
CA ALA A 381 -10.43 -17.46 23.79
C ALA A 381 -10.67 -17.67 22.26
N PHE A 382 -10.77 -18.93 21.79
CA PHE A 382 -10.89 -19.25 20.36
C PHE A 382 -12.10 -20.11 20.02
N THR A 383 -12.87 -20.57 21.00
CA THR A 383 -13.99 -21.54 20.80
C THR A 383 -15.37 -20.90 20.80
N GLY A 384 -15.48 -19.60 21.09
CA GLY A 384 -16.74 -18.84 21.12
C GLY A 384 -17.11 -18.22 19.77
N ALA A 385 -17.99 -17.23 19.82
CA ALA A 385 -18.34 -16.37 18.70
C ALA A 385 -17.28 -15.26 18.45
N THR A 386 -16.37 -15.07 19.42
CA THR A 386 -15.41 -13.96 19.48
C THR A 386 -13.98 -14.51 19.53
N LEU A 387 -13.08 -13.93 18.74
CA LEU A 387 -11.64 -14.06 18.91
C LEU A 387 -11.18 -12.96 19.87
N SER A 388 -10.50 -13.35 20.95
CA SER A 388 -9.97 -12.42 21.95
C SER A 388 -8.57 -12.84 22.36
N ARG A 389 -7.61 -11.87 22.40
CA ARG A 389 -6.21 -12.16 22.73
C ARG A 389 -5.56 -10.99 23.45
N GLU A 390 -4.73 -11.30 24.44
CA GLU A 390 -3.78 -10.33 24.97
C GLU A 390 -2.69 -10.09 23.93
N VAL A 391 -2.47 -8.80 23.62
CA VAL A 391 -1.44 -8.32 22.70
C VAL A 391 -0.53 -7.39 23.49
N PRO A 392 0.76 -7.67 23.61
CA PRO A 392 1.71 -6.83 24.33
C PRO A 392 1.75 -5.40 23.81
N ALA A 393 2.39 -4.50 24.55
CA ALA A 393 2.75 -3.17 24.06
C ALA A 393 3.52 -3.31 22.73
N HIS A 394 3.20 -2.44 21.76
CA HIS A 394 3.80 -2.43 20.42
C HIS A 394 3.62 -3.76 19.64
N GLY A 395 2.67 -4.59 20.06
CA GLY A 395 2.51 -5.96 19.61
C GLY A 395 1.52 -6.14 18.48
N CYS A 396 1.72 -7.24 17.74
CA CYS A 396 0.79 -7.74 16.76
C CYS A 396 0.65 -9.27 16.87
N ARG A 397 -0.57 -9.79 16.66
CA ARG A 397 -0.85 -11.23 16.57
C ARG A 397 -1.57 -11.49 15.26
N ILE A 398 -1.02 -12.40 14.46
CA ILE A 398 -1.55 -12.65 13.10
C ILE A 398 -2.04 -14.09 13.01
N TYR A 399 -3.28 -14.21 12.53
CA TYR A 399 -3.96 -15.50 12.41
C TYR A 399 -4.51 -15.71 10.99
N LYS A 400 -4.51 -16.98 10.56
CA LYS A 400 -5.34 -17.48 9.47
C LYS A 400 -6.56 -18.18 10.05
N ILE A 401 -7.76 -17.73 9.64
CA ILE A 401 -9.03 -18.24 10.14
C ILE A 401 -9.78 -18.88 8.99
N THR A 402 -10.23 -20.12 9.16
CA THR A 402 -11.07 -20.84 8.21
C THR A 402 -12.40 -21.18 8.86
N ALA A 403 -13.50 -21.04 8.10
CA ALA A 403 -14.86 -21.28 8.54
C ALA A 403 -15.63 -22.16 7.55
N ASP A 404 -16.81 -22.66 7.98
CA ASP A 404 -17.70 -23.44 7.12
C ASP A 404 -18.39 -22.55 6.07
N LYS A 405 -18.69 -21.28 6.44
CA LYS A 405 -19.47 -20.37 5.60
C LYS A 405 -18.95 -18.95 5.67
N ARG A 406 -18.90 -18.28 4.52
CA ARG A 406 -18.78 -16.83 4.37
C ARG A 406 -20.19 -16.23 4.23
N ILE A 407 -20.49 -15.16 4.97
CA ILE A 407 -21.71 -14.36 4.81
C ILE A 407 -21.39 -13.04 4.10
N GLU A 408 -22.37 -12.43 3.46
CA GLU A 408 -22.21 -11.13 2.82
C GLU A 408 -21.86 -10.05 3.85
N ARG A 409 -20.94 -9.17 3.48
CA ARG A 409 -20.63 -7.98 4.26
C ARG A 409 -21.80 -7.00 4.18
N ASN A 410 -22.21 -6.48 5.31
CA ASN A 410 -23.33 -5.54 5.39
C ASN A 410 -22.92 -4.11 5.78
N LEU A 411 -21.70 -3.90 6.28
CA LEU A 411 -21.16 -2.59 6.67
C LEU A 411 -19.89 -2.30 5.88
N TYR A 412 -19.83 -1.14 5.25
CA TYR A 412 -18.71 -0.66 4.44
C TYR A 412 -18.32 0.74 4.90
N GLU A 413 -17.19 0.85 5.58
CA GLU A 413 -16.65 2.12 6.05
C GLU A 413 -16.14 2.98 4.89
N ALA A 414 -16.32 4.31 4.96
CA ALA A 414 -15.91 5.22 3.90
C ALA A 414 -14.39 5.34 3.80
N GLU A 415 -13.67 5.18 4.90
CA GLU A 415 -12.21 5.18 4.91
C GLU A 415 -11.58 3.93 4.29
N THR A 416 -12.37 2.89 4.01
CA THR A 416 -11.93 1.73 3.24
C THR A 416 -12.31 1.81 1.75
N ALA A 417 -13.02 2.88 1.36
CA ALA A 417 -13.40 3.11 -0.03
C ALA A 417 -12.26 3.73 -0.84
N TYR A 418 -12.36 3.65 -2.15
CA TYR A 418 -11.46 4.32 -3.08
C TYR A 418 -11.98 5.75 -3.36
N LEU A 419 -11.14 6.75 -3.18
CA LEU A 419 -11.41 8.13 -3.57
C LEU A 419 -10.63 8.42 -4.85
N SER A 420 -11.34 8.73 -5.96
CA SER A 420 -10.72 8.82 -7.29
C SER A 420 -9.71 9.95 -7.45
N SER A 421 -9.78 10.98 -6.61
CA SER A 421 -8.85 12.12 -6.62
C SER A 421 -8.04 12.24 -5.33
N TYR A 422 -7.92 11.15 -4.55
CA TYR A 422 -7.17 11.18 -3.30
C TYR A 422 -5.73 11.65 -3.52
N GLN A 423 -5.34 12.72 -2.80
CA GLN A 423 -4.03 13.35 -2.88
C GLN A 423 -3.52 13.61 -4.31
N GLU A 424 -4.38 14.14 -5.17
CA GLU A 424 -4.00 14.52 -6.53
C GLU A 424 -3.01 15.69 -6.50
N LEU A 425 -1.74 15.39 -6.28
CA LEU A 425 -0.65 16.37 -6.11
C LEU A 425 -0.24 17.08 -7.41
N SER A 426 -0.71 16.62 -8.57
CA SER A 426 -0.46 17.24 -9.86
C SER A 426 -1.15 18.61 -10.04
N ASN A 427 -2.08 18.94 -9.14
CA ASN A 427 -2.75 20.25 -9.15
C ASN A 427 -2.67 20.90 -7.77
N PRO A 428 -1.63 21.70 -7.47
CA PRO A 428 -1.49 22.40 -6.20
C PRO A 428 -2.63 23.39 -5.90
N TRP A 429 -3.45 23.71 -6.91
CA TRP A 429 -4.65 24.56 -6.78
C TRP A 429 -5.93 23.75 -6.61
N ALA A 430 -5.89 22.42 -6.73
CA ALA A 430 -7.01 21.55 -6.42
C ALA A 430 -7.20 21.46 -4.91
N LEU A 431 -7.58 22.56 -4.27
CA LEU A 431 -7.91 22.65 -2.84
C LEU A 431 -9.08 21.75 -2.42
N PHE A 432 -9.65 20.98 -3.36
CA PHE A 432 -10.84 20.18 -3.16
C PHE A 432 -10.65 18.78 -3.77
N THR A 433 -9.96 17.94 -3.04
CA THR A 433 -9.80 16.51 -3.37
C THR A 433 -10.27 15.66 -2.20
N GLY A 434 -10.98 14.58 -2.50
CA GLY A 434 -11.43 13.63 -1.48
C GLY A 434 -10.31 13.19 -0.57
N THR A 435 -10.56 13.18 0.73
CA THR A 435 -9.59 12.73 1.74
C THR A 435 -10.29 12.04 2.91
N TYR A 436 -9.51 11.33 3.71
CA TYR A 436 -9.97 10.70 4.95
C TYR A 436 -9.61 11.57 6.15
N GLN A 437 -10.50 11.62 7.12
CA GLN A 437 -10.29 12.36 8.36
C GLN A 437 -10.69 11.51 9.56
N LYS A 438 -9.79 11.37 10.55
CA LYS A 438 -10.11 10.69 11.82
C LYS A 438 -11.24 11.43 12.55
N ASP A 439 -12.24 10.68 12.99
CA ASP A 439 -13.38 11.19 13.76
C ASP A 439 -13.96 10.06 14.63
N ASN A 440 -13.78 10.17 15.95
CA ASN A 440 -14.23 9.15 16.90
C ASN A 440 -15.78 9.02 17.00
N ASN A 441 -16.54 9.92 16.35
CA ASN A 441 -18.00 9.81 16.25
C ASN A 441 -18.44 8.95 15.05
N CYS A 442 -17.49 8.52 14.22
CA CYS A 442 -17.74 7.64 13.08
C CYS A 442 -17.54 6.17 13.45
N SER A 443 -18.19 5.27 12.73
CA SER A 443 -18.21 3.85 13.08
C SER A 443 -16.84 3.18 12.98
N GLY A 444 -16.07 3.48 11.95
CA GLY A 444 -14.70 2.98 11.76
C GLY A 444 -13.61 3.87 12.38
N GLY A 445 -14.01 4.98 13.03
CA GLY A 445 -13.10 5.97 13.60
C GLY A 445 -12.58 7.01 12.61
N ALA A 446 -13.11 7.03 11.38
CA ALA A 446 -12.78 8.01 10.35
C ALA A 446 -13.95 8.25 9.40
N LYS A 447 -13.81 9.23 8.52
CA LYS A 447 -14.81 9.62 7.53
C LYS A 447 -14.14 10.06 6.24
N ALA A 448 -14.88 10.03 5.11
CA ALA A 448 -14.47 10.63 3.86
C ALA A 448 -15.08 12.04 3.70
N ILE A 449 -14.26 13.00 3.31
CA ILE A 449 -14.62 14.42 3.18
C ILE A 449 -14.09 15.01 1.88
N LEU A 450 -14.50 16.26 1.57
CA LEU A 450 -14.06 17.04 0.41
C LEU A 450 -14.35 16.34 -0.93
N LEU A 451 -15.45 15.60 -1.00
CA LEU A 451 -15.93 14.88 -2.18
C LEU A 451 -16.86 15.76 -3.05
N GLY A 452 -16.99 15.42 -4.32
CA GLY A 452 -17.87 16.11 -5.26
C GLY A 452 -17.21 17.29 -5.96
N LYS A 453 -18.01 18.27 -6.43
CA LYS A 453 -17.64 19.42 -7.26
C LYS A 453 -17.05 19.06 -8.65
N ARG A 454 -16.64 17.82 -8.83
CA ARG A 454 -16.14 17.22 -10.07
C ARG A 454 -16.57 15.76 -10.11
N ALA A 455 -16.99 15.28 -11.27
CA ALA A 455 -17.40 13.88 -11.43
C ALA A 455 -16.29 12.87 -11.07
N VAL A 456 -15.03 13.29 -11.19
CA VAL A 456 -13.84 12.50 -10.88
C VAL A 456 -13.37 12.62 -9.41
N ASN A 457 -14.10 13.35 -8.58
CA ASN A 457 -13.83 13.46 -7.14
C ASN A 457 -14.92 12.72 -6.37
N ASP A 458 -14.96 11.42 -6.54
CA ASP A 458 -15.99 10.53 -6.05
C ASP A 458 -15.47 9.55 -4.99
N LEU A 459 -16.39 8.84 -4.34
CA LEU A 459 -16.14 7.74 -3.44
C LEU A 459 -16.67 6.45 -4.05
N GLN A 460 -15.87 5.39 -4.04
CA GLN A 460 -16.23 4.08 -4.59
C GLN A 460 -15.93 2.97 -3.60
N TRP A 461 -16.96 2.25 -3.17
CA TRP A 461 -16.78 0.92 -2.58
C TRP A 461 -16.65 -0.10 -3.71
N ARG A 462 -15.43 -0.58 -3.97
CA ARG A 462 -15.10 -1.42 -5.15
C ARG A 462 -15.28 -2.91 -4.93
N ASN A 463 -15.51 -3.35 -3.69
CA ASN A 463 -15.62 -4.75 -3.31
C ASN A 463 -16.94 -5.03 -2.59
N VAL A 464 -18.06 -4.61 -3.20
CA VAL A 464 -19.41 -4.88 -2.67
C VAL A 464 -19.90 -6.20 -3.26
N TYR A 465 -19.79 -7.27 -2.48
CA TYR A 465 -20.06 -8.62 -2.96
C TYR A 465 -21.46 -9.09 -2.63
N SER A 466 -22.18 -9.62 -3.63
CA SER A 466 -23.43 -10.33 -3.45
C SER A 466 -23.33 -11.77 -3.94
N HIS A 467 -23.70 -12.74 -3.11
CA HIS A 467 -23.68 -14.16 -3.46
C HIS A 467 -24.65 -14.52 -4.59
N GLU A 468 -25.79 -13.85 -4.63
CA GLU A 468 -26.89 -14.19 -5.54
C GLU A 468 -27.31 -13.05 -6.46
N GLY A 469 -26.92 -11.79 -6.13
CA GLY A 469 -27.51 -10.60 -6.71
C GLY A 469 -28.91 -10.28 -6.13
N GLY A 470 -29.53 -9.23 -6.65
CA GLY A 470 -30.89 -8.82 -6.27
C GLY A 470 -30.96 -7.39 -5.72
N ASP A 471 -32.14 -7.06 -5.19
CA ASP A 471 -32.41 -5.72 -4.67
C ASP A 471 -31.99 -5.60 -3.21
N TYR A 472 -31.36 -4.47 -2.89
CA TYR A 472 -30.88 -4.13 -1.54
C TYR A 472 -31.39 -2.77 -1.13
N GLU A 473 -31.74 -2.64 0.13
CA GLU A 473 -31.83 -1.35 0.81
C GLU A 473 -30.43 -0.92 1.22
N ILE A 474 -30.03 0.27 0.76
CA ILE A 474 -28.75 0.89 1.11
C ILE A 474 -29.01 2.08 2.00
N THR A 475 -28.32 2.14 3.12
CA THR A 475 -28.35 3.27 4.05
C THR A 475 -26.95 3.88 4.12
N ILE A 476 -26.86 5.18 3.84
CA ILE A 476 -25.62 5.97 3.94
C ILE A 476 -25.70 6.81 5.21
N ARG A 477 -24.77 6.61 6.13
CA ARG A 477 -24.57 7.49 7.28
C ARG A 477 -23.70 8.66 6.88
N CYS A 478 -24.25 9.87 6.97
CA CYS A 478 -23.58 11.07 6.48
C CYS A 478 -23.88 12.30 7.34
N ASN A 479 -23.08 13.35 7.16
CA ASN A 479 -23.30 14.64 7.79
C ASN A 479 -23.39 15.72 6.71
N SER A 480 -24.62 16.14 6.40
CA SER A 480 -24.87 17.20 5.42
C SER A 480 -24.94 18.56 6.11
N LYS A 481 -24.21 19.52 5.60
CA LYS A 481 -24.23 20.91 6.10
C LYS A 481 -25.49 21.63 5.60
N PRO A 482 -26.29 22.25 6.47
CA PRO A 482 -27.42 23.06 6.05
C PRO A 482 -26.91 24.30 5.32
N GLY A 483 -27.51 24.58 4.15
CA GLY A 483 -27.33 25.86 3.47
C GLY A 483 -25.92 26.17 2.95
N VAL A 484 -25.08 25.16 2.67
CA VAL A 484 -23.83 25.40 1.98
C VAL A 484 -24.14 25.92 0.57
N GLN A 485 -23.94 27.21 0.36
CA GLN A 485 -23.94 27.80 -0.96
C GLN A 485 -22.85 27.12 -1.77
N SER A 486 -23.22 26.50 -2.89
CA SER A 486 -22.26 26.18 -3.91
C SER A 486 -21.49 27.45 -4.26
N GLN A 487 -20.18 27.47 -4.04
CA GLN A 487 -19.33 28.63 -4.37
C GLN A 487 -19.32 28.95 -5.88
N ILE A 488 -19.95 28.13 -6.70
CA ILE A 488 -20.00 28.25 -8.15
C ILE A 488 -21.38 28.73 -8.66
N SER A 489 -22.46 28.61 -7.86
CA SER A 489 -23.77 29.12 -8.28
C SER A 489 -23.99 30.54 -7.74
N TRP A 490 -24.00 31.48 -8.61
CA TRP A 490 -24.42 32.84 -8.34
C TRP A 490 -25.85 32.83 -7.75
N GLY A 491 -25.96 32.90 -6.43
CA GLY A 491 -27.02 33.69 -5.87
C GLY A 491 -28.20 33.00 -5.19
N HIS A 492 -28.33 31.69 -5.06
CA HIS A 492 -29.47 31.14 -4.32
C HIS A 492 -29.07 30.00 -3.35
N PRO A 493 -29.29 30.16 -2.02
CA PRO A 493 -29.15 29.06 -1.08
C PRO A 493 -30.17 27.96 -1.44
N ARG A 494 -29.69 26.72 -1.62
CA ARG A 494 -30.59 25.58 -1.80
C ARG A 494 -31.34 25.31 -0.51
N LYS A 495 -32.66 25.35 -0.58
CA LYS A 495 -33.54 25.03 0.55
C LYS A 495 -33.58 23.53 0.88
N ASP A 496 -33.05 22.67 -0.02
CA ASP A 496 -33.30 21.24 -0.03
C ASP A 496 -32.12 20.41 0.52
N GLY A 497 -31.10 21.05 1.13
CA GLY A 497 -29.92 20.36 1.65
C GLY A 497 -28.95 19.90 0.55
N GLN A 498 -27.90 19.16 0.96
CA GLN A 498 -26.99 18.53 0.03
C GLN A 498 -27.63 17.30 -0.60
N HIS A 499 -27.27 16.97 -1.82
CA HIS A 499 -27.65 15.72 -2.47
C HIS A 499 -26.43 15.13 -3.19
N PHE A 500 -26.50 13.87 -3.51
CA PHE A 500 -25.49 13.16 -4.29
C PHE A 500 -26.14 12.13 -5.21
N PHE A 501 -25.40 11.67 -6.18
CA PHE A 501 -25.83 10.57 -7.03
C PHE A 501 -25.17 9.28 -6.55
N ILE A 502 -25.95 8.21 -6.56
CA ILE A 502 -25.47 6.85 -6.33
C ILE A 502 -25.66 6.03 -7.59
N ASN A 503 -24.63 5.31 -8.01
CA ASN A 503 -24.78 4.29 -9.05
C ASN A 503 -24.05 2.99 -8.69
N VAL A 504 -24.45 1.91 -9.36
CA VAL A 504 -23.83 0.60 -9.26
C VAL A 504 -23.26 0.24 -10.62
N ASN A 505 -22.01 -0.22 -10.65
CA ASN A 505 -21.30 -0.71 -11.84
C ASN A 505 -21.32 0.28 -13.04
N GLY A 506 -21.34 1.59 -12.76
CA GLY A 506 -21.39 2.63 -13.79
C GLY A 506 -22.75 2.83 -14.46
N GLY A 507 -23.81 2.26 -13.89
CA GLY A 507 -25.19 2.45 -14.33
C GLY A 507 -25.70 3.88 -14.15
N VAL A 508 -26.99 4.08 -14.40
CA VAL A 508 -27.65 5.38 -14.22
C VAL A 508 -27.60 5.78 -12.76
N GLY A 509 -27.20 7.03 -12.50
CA GLY A 509 -27.15 7.56 -11.14
C GLY A 509 -28.53 7.93 -10.62
N GLU A 510 -28.87 7.43 -9.43
CA GLU A 510 -30.05 7.86 -8.69
C GLU A 510 -29.69 8.99 -7.74
N VAL A 511 -30.56 10.00 -7.63
CA VAL A 511 -30.35 11.14 -6.74
C VAL A 511 -30.81 10.79 -5.32
N VAL A 512 -29.95 11.08 -4.34
CA VAL A 512 -30.23 10.90 -2.92
C VAL A 512 -30.10 12.24 -2.20
N PHE A 513 -31.15 12.68 -1.55
CA PHE A 513 -31.17 13.92 -0.77
C PHE A 513 -30.74 13.67 0.67
N ALA A 514 -29.70 14.36 1.10
CA ALA A 514 -29.17 14.30 2.45
C ALA A 514 -29.54 15.59 3.20
N ASN A 515 -30.44 15.48 4.18
CA ASN A 515 -30.84 16.62 5.01
C ASN A 515 -30.68 16.27 6.50
N THR A 516 -29.42 16.21 6.95
CA THR A 516 -29.09 15.88 8.34
C THR A 516 -28.80 17.12 9.20
N ASN A 517 -28.94 18.33 8.64
CA ASN A 517 -28.80 19.62 9.34
C ASN A 517 -27.51 19.81 10.15
N GLY A 518 -26.38 19.39 9.62
CA GLY A 518 -25.07 19.51 10.28
C GLY A 518 -24.84 18.48 11.40
N LYS A 519 -25.63 17.42 11.42
CA LYS A 519 -25.47 16.29 12.36
C LYS A 519 -25.27 15.00 11.58
N TRP A 520 -24.73 14.00 12.24
CA TRP A 520 -24.73 12.65 11.71
C TRP A 520 -26.17 12.13 11.62
N GLY A 521 -26.55 11.64 10.46
CA GLY A 521 -27.86 11.07 10.17
C GLY A 521 -27.76 10.05 9.05
N GLU A 522 -28.88 9.41 8.74
CA GLU A 522 -28.97 8.33 7.78
C GLU A 522 -29.90 8.70 6.63
N VAL A 523 -29.51 8.33 5.42
CA VAL A 523 -30.34 8.43 4.22
C VAL A 523 -30.39 7.08 3.54
N THR A 524 -31.60 6.68 3.13
CA THR A 524 -31.83 5.32 2.62
C THR A 524 -32.42 5.37 1.22
N THR A 525 -31.94 4.50 0.34
CA THR A 525 -32.51 4.24 -0.98
C THR A 525 -32.41 2.76 -1.33
N LYS A 526 -32.81 2.39 -2.56
CA LYS A 526 -32.71 1.02 -3.06
C LYS A 526 -31.71 0.95 -4.20
N ILE A 527 -30.95 -0.12 -4.24
CA ILE A 527 -30.02 -0.42 -5.33
C ILE A 527 -30.17 -1.87 -5.76
N HIS A 528 -29.82 -2.16 -7.00
CA HIS A 528 -29.66 -3.53 -7.50
C HIS A 528 -28.20 -3.90 -7.56
N LEU A 529 -27.83 -5.04 -6.95
CA LEU A 529 -26.48 -5.63 -7.05
C LEU A 529 -26.53 -6.84 -7.98
N GLU A 530 -25.56 -6.93 -8.87
CA GLU A 530 -25.31 -8.14 -9.64
C GLU A 530 -24.70 -9.23 -8.75
N LYS A 531 -24.87 -10.49 -9.14
CA LYS A 531 -24.16 -11.60 -8.52
C LYS A 531 -22.64 -11.40 -8.68
N GLY A 532 -21.90 -11.53 -7.59
CA GLY A 532 -20.46 -11.33 -7.55
C GLY A 532 -20.10 -9.94 -7.06
N ASN A 533 -18.97 -9.43 -7.53
CA ASN A 533 -18.43 -8.17 -7.06
C ASN A 533 -19.02 -6.96 -7.78
N ASN A 534 -19.40 -5.94 -7.01
CA ASN A 534 -20.01 -4.71 -7.51
C ASN A 534 -19.19 -3.50 -7.05
N ILE A 535 -19.34 -2.40 -7.80
CA ILE A 535 -18.82 -1.08 -7.43
C ILE A 535 -20.02 -0.19 -7.11
N VAL A 536 -20.10 0.28 -5.88
CA VAL A 536 -21.08 1.28 -5.46
C VAL A 536 -20.38 2.62 -5.38
N ARG A 537 -20.86 3.59 -6.15
CA ARG A 537 -20.24 4.90 -6.32
C ARG A 537 -21.13 6.02 -5.84
N LEU A 538 -20.57 6.94 -5.03
CA LEU A 538 -21.19 8.22 -4.65
C LEU A 538 -20.46 9.36 -5.35
N TYR A 539 -21.19 10.25 -6.03
CA TYR A 539 -20.59 11.34 -6.79
C TYR A 539 -21.51 12.54 -6.95
N HIS A 540 -20.93 13.68 -7.27
CA HIS A 540 -21.62 14.84 -7.79
C HIS A 540 -20.65 15.66 -8.67
N ASP A 541 -21.08 16.10 -9.86
CA ASP A 541 -20.24 16.79 -10.83
C ASP A 541 -20.09 18.28 -10.56
N ARG A 542 -20.97 18.89 -9.76
CA ARG A 542 -21.03 20.34 -9.50
C ARG A 542 -21.03 20.72 -8.03
N ASP A 543 -21.69 19.95 -7.18
CA ASP A 543 -21.86 20.26 -5.75
C ASP A 543 -20.99 19.36 -4.87
N GLU A 544 -20.70 19.85 -3.68
CA GLU A 544 -20.01 19.08 -2.62
C GLU A 544 -20.92 17.97 -2.08
N LEU A 545 -20.37 16.79 -1.87
CA LEU A 545 -21.05 15.72 -1.13
C LEU A 545 -21.08 16.04 0.37
N PRO A 546 -22.04 15.49 1.13
CA PRO A 546 -21.92 15.43 2.58
C PRO A 546 -20.65 14.68 3.01
N GLU A 547 -20.24 14.86 4.27
CA GLU A 547 -19.23 13.99 4.88
C GLU A 547 -19.81 12.59 5.00
N ILE A 548 -19.08 11.55 4.62
CA ILE A 548 -19.55 10.17 4.58
C ILE A 548 -18.82 9.34 5.64
N ASP A 549 -19.59 8.65 6.48
CA ASP A 549 -19.09 7.73 7.50
C ASP A 549 -19.06 6.30 6.96
N CYS A 550 -20.22 5.75 6.64
CA CYS A 550 -20.31 4.37 6.18
C CYS A 550 -21.57 4.13 5.32
N MET A 551 -21.57 2.96 4.70
CA MET A 551 -22.71 2.38 4.00
C MET A 551 -23.13 1.08 4.68
N THR A 552 -24.42 0.89 4.90
CA THR A 552 -24.98 -0.41 5.28
C THR A 552 -25.88 -0.96 4.20
N LEU A 553 -25.89 -2.29 4.05
CA LEU A 553 -26.68 -3.02 3.07
C LEU A 553 -27.61 -4.03 3.76
N LYS A 554 -28.84 -4.10 3.27
CA LYS A 554 -29.83 -5.08 3.70
C LYS A 554 -30.54 -5.65 2.46
N LYS A 555 -30.43 -6.95 2.22
CA LYS A 555 -31.12 -7.63 1.12
C LYS A 555 -32.62 -7.54 1.32
N LEU A 556 -33.38 -7.21 0.26
CA LEU A 556 -34.86 -7.07 0.27
C LEU A 556 -35.59 -8.37 -0.05
#